data_a2d6e18269ee1875cacac6c646f553c5
#
_entry.id   a2d6e18269ee1875cacac6c646f553c5
#
_cell.length_a   1.000
_cell.length_b   1.000
_cell.length_c   1.000
_cell.angle_alpha   90.00
_cell.angle_beta   90.00
_cell.angle_gamma   90.00
#
_symmetry.space_group_name_H-M   'P 1'
#
loop_
_entity.id
_entity.type
_entity.pdbx_description
1 polymer ?
#
loop_
_entity_poly.entity_id
_entity_poly.type
_entity_poly.pdbx_seq_one_letter_code
_entity_poly.pdbx_strand_id
1 'polypeptide(L)'
;MRRPSTRAANAPYRLPPPLFDARCRACWWTAATLALVLASFWTLDLQWSQFVSLAALRSMGRFIGEFFPPDASPEFLAKVVRGTWETLAMAALGTLLAAGAGVLLAVPASRMHAGDAARLRTPTRLLLNALRAVPELVWAALLLMAAGLGPFAGTLALAVHTSGVLGRLFAESLENAPPGPGAALRAQGVGSARVFLYATLPQVLPQLISYTLYRWENNIRAAAVLGVVGAGGLGQLLAFHMGLFHMGKTATILVAMLVLVAAVDALSYGARRVTTR
;
A
#
# COMPACT_ATOMS: atom_id res chain seq x y z
N MET A 1 26.93 59.02 16.91
CA MET A 1 27.48 58.55 15.63
C MET A 1 28.46 57.42 15.88
N ARG A 2 28.06 56.15 15.77
CA ARG A 2 28.94 54.96 15.83
C ARG A 2 29.27 54.53 14.42
N ARG A 3 30.58 54.50 14.05
CA ARG A 3 31.09 54.06 12.75
C ARG A 3 30.87 52.55 12.64
N PRO A 4 30.37 52.02 11.48
CA PRO A 4 30.31 50.59 11.25
C PRO A 4 31.73 50.02 11.08
N SER A 5 32.01 48.91 11.78
CA SER A 5 33.29 48.19 11.70
C SER A 5 33.43 47.45 10.37
N THR A 6 34.39 47.89 9.56
CA THR A 6 34.84 47.27 8.31
C THR A 6 35.67 45.99 8.57
N ARG A 7 35.08 44.95 9.12
CA ARG A 7 35.77 43.65 9.36
C ARG A 7 35.01 42.44 8.79
N ALA A 8 34.56 42.52 7.55
CA ALA A 8 33.93 41.40 6.87
C ALA A 8 34.41 41.13 5.43
N ALA A 9 35.61 41.58 5.07
CA ALA A 9 36.03 41.54 3.65
C ALA A 9 37.23 40.63 3.32
N ASN A 10 37.66 39.71 4.18
CA ASN A 10 38.78 38.81 3.84
C ASN A 10 38.60 37.40 4.45
N ALA A 11 37.45 36.77 4.31
CA ALA A 11 37.38 35.33 4.47
C ALA A 11 37.94 34.69 3.18
N PRO A 12 39.02 33.89 3.22
CA PRO A 12 39.55 33.26 2.02
C PRO A 12 38.46 32.34 1.44
N TYR A 13 38.18 32.54 0.14
CA TYR A 13 37.24 31.73 -0.61
C TYR A 13 37.74 30.27 -0.54
N ARG A 14 37.11 29.46 0.29
CA ARG A 14 37.40 28.02 0.36
C ARG A 14 36.75 27.38 -0.84
N LEU A 15 37.54 26.91 -1.79
CA LEU A 15 37.05 26.05 -2.86
C LEU A 15 36.24 24.90 -2.27
N PRO A 16 35.09 24.56 -2.89
CA PRO A 16 34.32 23.40 -2.46
C PRO A 16 35.27 22.19 -2.48
N PRO A 17 35.15 21.29 -1.48
CA PRO A 17 35.97 20.08 -1.43
C PRO A 17 35.84 19.29 -2.73
N PRO A 18 36.92 18.67 -3.24
CA PRO A 18 36.81 17.83 -4.44
C PRO A 18 35.78 16.73 -4.23
N LEU A 19 35.00 16.40 -5.26
CA LEU A 19 33.92 15.44 -5.24
C LEU A 19 34.37 14.04 -4.77
N PHE A 20 35.66 13.73 -4.91
CA PHE A 20 36.29 12.48 -4.43
C PHE A 20 37.46 12.82 -3.51
N ASP A 21 37.23 12.84 -2.22
CA ASP A 21 38.28 12.89 -1.20
C ASP A 21 38.32 11.52 -0.50
N ALA A 22 39.53 10.98 -0.24
CA ALA A 22 39.74 9.73 0.49
C ALA A 22 39.13 9.75 1.92
N ARG A 23 38.86 10.95 2.45
CA ARG A 23 38.20 11.18 3.75
C ARG A 23 36.68 11.33 3.64
N CYS A 24 36.12 11.40 2.44
CA CYS A 24 34.69 11.57 2.22
C CYS A 24 33.95 10.25 2.43
N ARG A 25 33.34 10.06 3.60
CA ARG A 25 32.53 8.88 3.91
C ARG A 25 31.40 8.66 2.88
N ALA A 26 30.77 9.73 2.39
CA ALA A 26 29.72 9.66 1.37
C ALA A 26 30.27 9.07 0.07
N CYS A 27 31.48 9.45 -0.37
CA CYS A 27 32.08 8.91 -1.58
C CYS A 27 32.34 7.41 -1.49
N TRP A 28 32.79 6.92 -0.31
CA TRP A 28 33.00 5.50 -0.07
C TRP A 28 31.70 4.72 -0.06
N TRP A 29 30.64 5.24 0.57
CA TRP A 29 29.31 4.62 0.54
C TRP A 29 28.76 4.56 -0.88
N THR A 30 28.90 5.62 -1.66
CA THR A 30 28.46 5.67 -3.07
C THR A 30 29.23 4.65 -3.90
N ALA A 31 30.57 4.62 -3.74
CA ALA A 31 31.42 3.65 -4.44
C ALA A 31 31.09 2.20 -4.06
N ALA A 32 30.86 1.93 -2.75
CA ALA A 32 30.47 0.60 -2.27
C ALA A 32 29.11 0.18 -2.81
N THR A 33 28.11 1.09 -2.85
CA THR A 33 26.81 0.82 -3.42
C THR A 33 26.90 0.55 -4.92
N LEU A 34 27.68 1.35 -5.65
CA LEU A 34 27.91 1.13 -7.08
C LEU A 34 28.62 -0.21 -7.35
N ALA A 35 29.66 -0.52 -6.56
CA ALA A 35 30.36 -1.82 -6.62
C ALA A 35 29.42 -3.00 -6.33
N LEU A 36 28.55 -2.87 -5.32
CA LEU A 36 27.54 -3.87 -4.99
C LEU A 36 26.54 -4.08 -6.15
N VAL A 37 26.06 -2.99 -6.77
CA VAL A 37 25.16 -3.06 -7.93
C VAL A 37 25.87 -3.76 -9.09
N LEU A 38 27.10 -3.36 -9.42
CA LEU A 38 27.86 -3.98 -10.51
C LEU A 38 28.14 -5.46 -10.22
N ALA A 39 28.53 -5.81 -9.00
CA ALA A 39 28.71 -7.19 -8.58
C ALA A 39 27.42 -8.01 -8.66
N SER A 40 26.28 -7.42 -8.30
CA SER A 40 24.95 -8.03 -8.43
C SER A 40 24.61 -8.35 -9.89
N PHE A 41 24.87 -7.42 -10.82
CA PHE A 41 24.69 -7.69 -12.24
C PHE A 41 25.68 -8.73 -12.79
N TRP A 42 26.86 -8.81 -12.24
CA TRP A 42 27.85 -9.82 -12.64
C TRP A 42 27.49 -11.24 -12.17
N THR A 43 26.92 -11.35 -10.95
CA THR A 43 26.51 -12.65 -10.40
C THR A 43 25.20 -13.19 -11.01
N LEU A 44 24.37 -12.30 -11.53
CA LEU A 44 23.17 -12.65 -12.30
C LEU A 44 23.60 -12.91 -13.75
N ASP A 45 23.90 -14.13 -14.15
CA ASP A 45 24.30 -14.52 -15.51
C ASP A 45 23.22 -14.11 -16.55
N LEU A 46 23.03 -12.79 -16.69
CA LEU A 46 22.06 -12.15 -17.53
C LEU A 46 22.53 -12.23 -18.99
N GLN A 47 21.95 -13.14 -19.73
CA GLN A 47 22.25 -13.34 -21.15
C GLN A 47 21.62 -12.21 -21.99
N TRP A 48 22.10 -10.97 -21.80
CA TRP A 48 21.60 -9.77 -22.50
C TRP A 48 21.55 -9.93 -24.00
N SER A 49 22.54 -10.64 -24.58
CA SER A 49 22.58 -10.91 -26.03
C SER A 49 21.40 -11.72 -26.51
N GLN A 50 20.85 -12.62 -25.71
CA GLN A 50 19.64 -13.40 -26.05
C GLN A 50 18.39 -12.52 -25.97
N PHE A 51 18.29 -11.65 -24.95
CA PHE A 51 17.15 -10.75 -24.74
C PHE A 51 17.01 -9.73 -25.87
N VAL A 52 18.12 -9.20 -26.39
CA VAL A 52 18.15 -8.16 -27.44
C VAL A 52 18.26 -8.78 -28.84
N SER A 53 18.26 -10.11 -28.95
CA SER A 53 18.33 -10.77 -30.25
C SER A 53 17.10 -10.48 -31.11
N LEU A 54 17.27 -10.38 -32.42
CA LEU A 54 16.16 -10.18 -33.38
C LEU A 54 15.09 -11.30 -33.26
N ALA A 55 15.52 -12.51 -32.91
CA ALA A 55 14.62 -13.64 -32.66
C ALA A 55 13.75 -13.41 -31.43
N ALA A 56 14.33 -12.93 -30.33
CA ALA A 56 13.58 -12.58 -29.11
C ALA A 56 12.59 -11.44 -29.36
N LEU A 57 13.01 -10.37 -30.04
CA LEU A 57 12.14 -9.25 -30.40
C LEU A 57 10.96 -9.68 -31.28
N ARG A 58 11.19 -10.57 -32.24
CA ARG A 58 10.12 -11.16 -33.08
C ARG A 58 9.16 -12.04 -32.26
N SER A 59 9.69 -12.83 -31.32
CA SER A 59 8.87 -13.64 -30.41
C SER A 59 8.01 -12.78 -29.50
N MET A 60 8.58 -11.71 -28.92
CA MET A 60 7.84 -10.74 -28.12
C MET A 60 6.76 -10.03 -28.95
N GLY A 61 7.09 -9.63 -30.19
CA GLY A 61 6.13 -9.00 -31.09
C GLY A 61 4.96 -9.93 -31.43
N ARG A 62 5.23 -11.22 -31.69
CA ARG A 62 4.17 -12.23 -31.91
C ARG A 62 3.32 -12.42 -30.66
N PHE A 63 3.94 -12.59 -29.50
CA PHE A 63 3.24 -12.75 -28.23
C PHE A 63 2.31 -11.55 -27.92
N ILE A 64 2.80 -10.32 -28.12
CA ILE A 64 1.95 -9.12 -27.97
C ILE A 64 0.83 -9.10 -29.02
N GLY A 65 1.10 -9.54 -30.24
CA GLY A 65 0.10 -9.63 -31.29
C GLY A 65 -1.05 -10.59 -30.99
N GLU A 66 -0.80 -11.65 -30.21
CA GLU A 66 -1.81 -12.64 -29.78
C GLU A 66 -2.88 -12.06 -28.84
N PHE A 67 -2.59 -10.91 -28.19
CA PHE A 67 -3.57 -10.20 -27.38
C PHE A 67 -4.62 -9.46 -28.21
N PHE A 68 -4.44 -9.35 -29.52
CA PHE A 68 -5.34 -8.64 -30.44
C PHE A 68 -5.90 -9.58 -31.50
N PRO A 69 -7.23 -9.52 -31.74
CA PRO A 69 -8.23 -8.69 -31.08
C PRO A 69 -8.65 -9.23 -29.69
N PRO A 70 -8.99 -8.37 -28.72
CA PRO A 70 -9.59 -8.80 -27.46
C PRO A 70 -10.94 -9.51 -27.71
N ASP A 71 -11.24 -10.53 -26.90
CA ASP A 71 -12.52 -11.25 -26.99
C ASP A 71 -13.65 -10.38 -26.38
N ALA A 72 -14.53 -9.87 -27.24
CA ALA A 72 -15.68 -9.05 -26.86
C ALA A 72 -17.00 -9.84 -26.95
N SER A 73 -16.97 -11.20 -26.96
CA SER A 73 -18.20 -11.99 -26.99
C SER A 73 -19.09 -11.69 -25.77
N PRO A 74 -20.41 -11.55 -25.96
CA PRO A 74 -21.32 -11.18 -24.88
C PRO A 74 -21.28 -12.15 -23.68
N GLU A 75 -21.12 -13.44 -23.95
CA GLU A 75 -21.03 -14.50 -22.93
C GLU A 75 -19.77 -14.33 -22.07
N PHE A 76 -18.65 -13.98 -22.70
CA PHE A 76 -17.40 -13.77 -22.00
C PHE A 76 -17.39 -12.46 -21.23
N LEU A 77 -17.91 -11.39 -21.83
CA LEU A 77 -18.07 -10.09 -21.13
C LEU A 77 -18.93 -10.23 -19.88
N ALA A 78 -20.00 -11.01 -19.90
CA ALA A 78 -20.82 -11.29 -18.71
C ALA A 78 -19.98 -11.93 -17.57
N LYS A 79 -19.06 -12.86 -17.89
CA LYS A 79 -18.15 -13.46 -16.92
C LYS A 79 -17.15 -12.45 -16.38
N VAL A 80 -16.62 -11.57 -17.23
CA VAL A 80 -15.69 -10.50 -16.84
C VAL A 80 -16.37 -9.50 -15.92
N VAL A 81 -17.61 -9.07 -16.23
CA VAL A 81 -18.39 -8.18 -15.36
C VAL A 81 -18.65 -8.81 -14.00
N ARG A 82 -19.02 -10.09 -13.95
CA ARG A 82 -19.20 -10.81 -12.68
C ARG A 82 -17.88 -10.87 -11.89
N GLY A 83 -16.76 -11.23 -12.53
CA GLY A 83 -15.44 -11.24 -11.89
C GLY A 83 -15.00 -9.86 -11.41
N THR A 84 -15.35 -8.80 -12.14
CA THR A 84 -15.10 -7.40 -11.74
C THR A 84 -15.84 -7.06 -10.46
N TRP A 85 -17.15 -7.40 -10.40
CA TRP A 85 -17.96 -7.18 -9.21
C TRP A 85 -17.45 -7.97 -8.00
N GLU A 86 -17.05 -9.21 -8.20
CA GLU A 86 -16.48 -10.07 -7.17
C GLU A 86 -15.17 -9.50 -6.61
N THR A 87 -14.26 -9.04 -7.48
CA THR A 87 -13.01 -8.38 -7.07
C THR A 87 -13.29 -7.10 -6.28
N LEU A 88 -14.23 -6.27 -6.75
CA LEU A 88 -14.64 -5.04 -6.08
C LEU A 88 -15.23 -5.34 -4.69
N ALA A 89 -16.12 -6.32 -4.59
CA ALA A 89 -16.75 -6.73 -3.34
C ALA A 89 -15.73 -7.26 -2.33
N MET A 90 -14.81 -8.14 -2.75
CA MET A 90 -13.74 -8.64 -1.90
C MET A 90 -12.87 -7.50 -1.33
N ALA A 91 -12.44 -6.58 -2.20
CA ALA A 91 -11.60 -5.45 -1.78
C ALA A 91 -12.35 -4.51 -0.84
N ALA A 92 -13.62 -4.21 -1.13
CA ALA A 92 -14.43 -3.33 -0.29
C ALA A 92 -14.72 -3.95 1.08
N LEU A 93 -15.21 -5.18 1.12
CA LEU A 93 -15.51 -5.89 2.37
C LEU A 93 -14.24 -6.13 3.19
N GLY A 94 -13.15 -6.58 2.55
CA GLY A 94 -11.86 -6.76 3.22
C GLY A 94 -11.35 -5.47 3.85
N THR A 95 -11.48 -4.34 3.14
CA THR A 95 -11.07 -3.03 3.68
C THR A 95 -11.99 -2.55 4.81
N LEU A 96 -13.30 -2.74 4.70
CA LEU A 96 -14.24 -2.34 5.76
C LEU A 96 -14.02 -3.16 7.04
N LEU A 97 -13.84 -4.48 6.92
CA LEU A 97 -13.49 -5.34 8.05
C LEU A 97 -12.15 -4.93 8.67
N ALA A 98 -11.16 -4.64 7.83
CA ALA A 98 -9.85 -4.16 8.28
C ALA A 98 -9.93 -2.81 8.98
N ALA A 99 -10.73 -1.87 8.47
CA ALA A 99 -10.91 -0.56 9.10
C ALA A 99 -11.60 -0.68 10.45
N GLY A 100 -12.65 -1.51 10.57
CA GLY A 100 -13.31 -1.81 11.84
C GLY A 100 -12.37 -2.42 12.87
N ALA A 101 -11.65 -3.48 12.50
CA ALA A 101 -10.63 -4.09 13.37
C ALA A 101 -9.50 -3.12 13.70
N GLY A 102 -9.07 -2.32 12.70
CA GLY A 102 -8.04 -1.29 12.86
C GLY A 102 -8.42 -0.22 13.88
N VAL A 103 -9.65 0.28 13.85
CA VAL A 103 -10.15 1.25 14.84
C VAL A 103 -10.19 0.64 16.24
N LEU A 104 -10.69 -0.59 16.37
CA LEU A 104 -10.75 -1.29 17.66
C LEU A 104 -9.36 -1.53 18.25
N LEU A 105 -8.38 -1.89 17.43
CA LEU A 105 -7.00 -2.13 17.87
C LEU A 105 -6.18 -0.85 18.00
N ALA A 106 -6.55 0.24 17.34
CA ALA A 106 -5.82 1.51 17.42
C ALA A 106 -5.87 2.12 18.81
N VAL A 107 -7.01 2.05 19.49
CA VAL A 107 -7.18 2.61 20.85
C VAL A 107 -6.20 1.99 21.84
N PRO A 108 -6.16 0.65 22.06
CA PRO A 108 -5.19 0.03 22.97
C PRO A 108 -3.73 0.12 22.46
N ALA A 109 -3.50 0.31 21.14
CA ALA A 109 -2.18 0.47 20.55
C ALA A 109 -1.60 1.88 20.70
N SER A 110 -2.41 2.87 21.13
CA SER A 110 -2.02 4.28 21.22
C SER A 110 -1.78 4.73 22.66
N ARG A 111 -1.01 5.84 22.81
CA ARG A 111 -0.86 6.61 24.03
C ARG A 111 -1.27 8.05 23.73
N MET A 112 -2.49 8.41 24.12
CA MET A 112 -3.10 9.68 23.72
C MET A 112 -2.69 10.88 24.62
N HIS A 113 -2.13 10.64 25.82
CA HIS A 113 -1.63 11.69 26.71
C HIS A 113 -0.58 11.15 27.70
N ALA A 114 0.16 12.04 28.34
CA ALA A 114 1.27 11.67 29.24
C ALA A 114 0.83 10.83 30.46
N GLY A 115 -0.39 11.05 30.99
CA GLY A 115 -0.95 10.27 32.08
C GLY A 115 -1.59 8.94 31.73
N ASP A 116 -1.59 8.57 30.43
CA ASP A 116 -2.14 7.30 29.96
C ASP A 116 -1.18 6.16 30.29
N ALA A 117 -1.65 5.17 31.05
CA ALA A 117 -0.82 4.03 31.43
C ALA A 117 -0.43 3.15 30.24
N ALA A 118 -1.21 3.16 29.16
CA ALA A 118 -0.98 2.48 27.88
C ALA A 118 -0.47 1.02 28.00
N ARG A 119 -0.96 0.28 29.00
CA ARG A 119 -0.48 -1.09 29.33
C ARG A 119 -0.60 -2.06 28.16
N LEU A 120 -1.63 -1.91 27.33
CA LEU A 120 -1.87 -2.75 26.16
C LEU A 120 -1.15 -2.29 24.90
N ARG A 121 -0.46 -1.15 24.94
CA ARG A 121 0.19 -0.54 23.77
C ARG A 121 1.22 -1.48 23.12
N THR A 122 2.13 -2.02 23.91
CA THR A 122 3.19 -2.91 23.39
C THR A 122 2.63 -4.21 22.81
N PRO A 123 1.81 -5.00 23.53
CA PRO A 123 1.29 -6.25 22.97
C PRO A 123 0.39 -6.01 21.75
N THR A 124 -0.45 -4.96 21.75
CA THR A 124 -1.28 -4.65 20.58
C THR A 124 -0.45 -4.23 19.38
N ARG A 125 0.61 -3.45 19.58
CA ARG A 125 1.54 -3.08 18.50
C ARG A 125 2.30 -4.28 17.95
N LEU A 126 2.69 -5.23 18.80
CA LEU A 126 3.29 -6.48 18.35
C LEU A 126 2.32 -7.28 17.50
N LEU A 127 1.05 -7.40 17.91
CA LEU A 127 0.00 -8.04 17.12
C LEU A 127 -0.17 -7.33 15.75
N LEU A 128 -0.34 -6.01 15.73
CA LEU A 128 -0.48 -5.25 14.49
C LEU A 128 0.73 -5.42 13.56
N ASN A 129 1.92 -5.46 14.13
CA ASN A 129 3.14 -5.70 13.36
C ASN A 129 3.18 -7.13 12.79
N ALA A 130 2.76 -8.13 13.55
CA ALA A 130 2.69 -9.52 13.07
C ALA A 130 1.67 -9.65 11.92
N LEU A 131 0.48 -9.06 12.05
CA LEU A 131 -0.55 -9.11 11.01
C LEU A 131 -0.10 -8.51 9.68
N ARG A 132 0.66 -7.41 9.71
CA ARG A 132 1.15 -6.72 8.50
C ARG A 132 2.51 -7.22 8.00
N ALA A 133 3.27 -7.96 8.83
CA ALA A 133 4.58 -8.49 8.43
C ALA A 133 4.45 -9.65 7.44
N VAL A 134 3.36 -10.40 7.54
CA VAL A 134 3.05 -11.49 6.61
C VAL A 134 2.34 -10.90 5.39
N PRO A 135 2.87 -11.10 4.17
CA PRO A 135 2.21 -10.63 2.94
C PRO A 135 0.79 -11.20 2.81
N GLU A 136 -0.13 -10.40 2.23
CA GLU A 136 -1.52 -10.81 2.02
C GLU A 136 -1.67 -12.10 1.21
N LEU A 137 -0.74 -12.37 0.28
CA LEU A 137 -0.72 -13.60 -0.51
C LEU A 137 -0.50 -14.85 0.36
N VAL A 138 0.36 -14.74 1.38
CA VAL A 138 0.61 -15.84 2.33
C VAL A 138 -0.64 -16.08 3.20
N TRP A 139 -1.26 -15.00 3.69
CA TRP A 139 -2.54 -15.10 4.40
C TRP A 139 -3.61 -15.76 3.54
N ALA A 140 -3.68 -15.39 2.24
CA ALA A 140 -4.63 -16.01 1.33
C ALA A 140 -4.36 -17.50 1.15
N ALA A 141 -3.11 -17.90 0.93
CA ALA A 141 -2.75 -19.31 0.78
C ALA A 141 -3.15 -20.14 2.01
N LEU A 142 -2.86 -19.65 3.22
CA LEU A 142 -3.24 -20.31 4.47
C LEU A 142 -4.77 -20.41 4.62
N LEU A 143 -5.50 -19.35 4.33
CA LEU A 143 -6.95 -19.31 4.47
C LEU A 143 -7.65 -20.13 3.38
N LEU A 144 -7.11 -20.19 2.15
CA LEU A 144 -7.59 -21.04 1.08
C LEU A 144 -7.44 -22.53 1.44
N MET A 145 -6.32 -22.90 2.08
CA MET A 145 -6.14 -24.28 2.58
C MET A 145 -7.11 -24.62 3.72
N ALA A 146 -7.42 -23.66 4.58
CA ALA A 146 -8.27 -23.88 5.76
C ALA A 146 -9.77 -23.78 5.44
N ALA A 147 -10.18 -22.84 4.60
CA ALA A 147 -11.59 -22.50 4.32
C ALA A 147 -12.06 -22.88 2.90
N GLY A 148 -11.16 -23.41 2.06
CA GLY A 148 -11.45 -23.74 0.68
C GLY A 148 -11.27 -22.55 -0.28
N LEU A 149 -11.29 -22.86 -1.59
CA LEU A 149 -11.13 -21.87 -2.66
C LEU A 149 -12.33 -20.92 -2.70
N GLY A 150 -12.10 -19.66 -3.02
CA GLY A 150 -13.15 -18.69 -3.27
C GLY A 150 -12.96 -17.32 -2.61
N PRO A 151 -13.91 -16.40 -2.86
CA PRO A 151 -13.81 -14.99 -2.46
C PRO A 151 -13.77 -14.76 -0.94
N PHE A 152 -14.31 -15.67 -0.16
CA PHE A 152 -14.34 -15.56 1.30
C PHE A 152 -12.93 -15.58 1.90
N ALA A 153 -12.10 -16.55 1.50
CA ALA A 153 -10.71 -16.64 1.97
C ALA A 153 -9.88 -15.43 1.53
N GLY A 154 -10.05 -14.95 0.27
CA GLY A 154 -9.41 -13.74 -0.21
C GLY A 154 -9.82 -12.49 0.57
N THR A 155 -11.11 -12.33 0.86
CA THR A 155 -11.64 -11.23 1.68
C THR A 155 -11.01 -11.22 3.08
N LEU A 156 -10.94 -12.37 3.73
CA LEU A 156 -10.33 -12.50 5.06
C LEU A 156 -8.82 -12.22 5.03
N ALA A 157 -8.11 -12.69 4.01
CA ALA A 157 -6.68 -12.41 3.85
C ALA A 157 -6.40 -10.91 3.76
N LEU A 158 -7.18 -10.19 2.93
CA LEU A 158 -7.13 -8.74 2.84
C LEU A 158 -7.47 -8.08 4.18
N ALA A 159 -8.51 -8.56 4.86
CA ALA A 159 -8.94 -8.01 6.14
C ALA A 159 -7.84 -8.16 7.21
N VAL A 160 -7.24 -9.34 7.34
CA VAL A 160 -6.20 -9.64 8.34
C VAL A 160 -4.96 -8.78 8.10
N HIS A 161 -4.39 -8.82 6.89
CA HIS A 161 -3.20 -8.03 6.56
C HIS A 161 -3.46 -6.53 6.72
N THR A 162 -4.54 -6.04 6.12
CA THR A 162 -4.87 -4.62 6.12
C THR A 162 -5.25 -4.10 7.50
N SER A 163 -5.82 -4.92 8.40
CA SER A 163 -6.08 -4.52 9.79
C SER A 163 -4.79 -4.20 10.55
N GLY A 164 -3.73 -4.96 10.31
CA GLY A 164 -2.40 -4.67 10.85
C GLY A 164 -1.86 -3.31 10.38
N VAL A 165 -2.05 -2.99 9.09
CA VAL A 165 -1.60 -1.72 8.51
C VAL A 165 -2.46 -0.56 9.01
N LEU A 166 -3.79 -0.64 8.88
CA LEU A 166 -4.69 0.43 9.30
C LEU A 166 -4.66 0.65 10.80
N GLY A 167 -4.66 -0.42 11.60
CA GLY A 167 -4.56 -0.31 13.06
C GLY A 167 -3.32 0.44 13.52
N ARG A 168 -2.19 0.21 12.86
CA ARG A 168 -0.94 0.94 13.14
C ARG A 168 -1.04 2.42 12.75
N LEU A 169 -1.52 2.72 11.55
CA LEU A 169 -1.70 4.09 11.06
C LEU A 169 -2.71 4.86 11.90
N PHE A 170 -3.80 4.22 12.30
CA PHE A 170 -4.81 4.82 13.16
C PHE A 170 -4.27 5.10 14.55
N ALA A 171 -3.50 4.17 15.14
CA ALA A 171 -2.86 4.41 16.44
C ALA A 171 -1.89 5.61 16.39
N GLU A 172 -1.10 5.74 15.31
CA GLU A 172 -0.20 6.87 15.11
C GLU A 172 -0.96 8.18 14.91
N SER A 173 -2.09 8.16 14.19
CA SER A 173 -2.95 9.34 14.05
C SER A 173 -3.54 9.79 15.37
N LEU A 174 -3.97 8.86 16.24
CA LEU A 174 -4.49 9.16 17.57
C LEU A 174 -3.40 9.77 18.48
N GLU A 175 -2.17 9.26 18.41
CA GLU A 175 -1.04 9.79 19.18
C GLU A 175 -0.61 11.19 18.74
N ASN A 176 -0.72 11.47 17.43
CA ASN A 176 -0.33 12.74 16.82
C ASN A 176 -1.47 13.79 16.80
N ALA A 177 -2.63 13.46 17.36
CA ALA A 177 -3.74 14.42 17.45
C ALA A 177 -3.34 15.67 18.25
N PRO A 178 -3.73 16.89 17.80
CA PRO A 178 -3.44 18.12 18.54
C PRO A 178 -3.93 18.03 19.99
N PRO A 179 -3.07 18.25 21.01
CA PRO A 179 -3.41 17.98 22.39
C PRO A 179 -4.37 19.01 23.01
N GLY A 180 -4.45 20.23 22.45
CA GLY A 180 -5.16 21.37 23.03
C GLY A 180 -6.63 21.09 23.40
N PRO A 181 -7.49 20.70 22.45
CA PRO A 181 -8.92 20.44 22.72
C PRO A 181 -9.12 19.33 23.75
N GLY A 182 -8.34 18.24 23.66
CA GLY A 182 -8.40 17.14 24.63
C GLY A 182 -7.93 17.55 26.04
N ALA A 183 -6.89 18.38 26.14
CA ALA A 183 -6.39 18.91 27.40
C ALA A 183 -7.41 19.84 28.08
N ALA A 184 -8.06 20.72 27.31
CA ALA A 184 -9.09 21.62 27.82
C ALA A 184 -10.28 20.86 28.45
N LEU A 185 -10.79 19.82 27.77
CA LEU A 185 -11.87 19.00 28.30
C LEU A 185 -11.45 18.21 29.56
N ARG A 186 -10.23 17.68 29.58
CA ARG A 186 -9.71 17.02 30.78
C ARG A 186 -9.57 17.96 31.97
N ALA A 187 -9.12 19.20 31.75
CA ALA A 187 -9.03 20.21 32.79
C ALA A 187 -10.42 20.55 33.41
N GLN A 188 -11.49 20.36 32.64
CA GLN A 188 -12.87 20.50 33.11
C GLN A 188 -13.42 19.24 33.79
N GLY A 189 -12.61 18.20 33.99
CA GLY A 189 -13.03 16.94 34.61
C GLY A 189 -13.81 16.00 33.71
N VAL A 190 -13.80 16.22 32.38
CA VAL A 190 -14.50 15.33 31.42
C VAL A 190 -13.78 13.99 31.33
N GLY A 191 -14.51 12.89 31.43
CA GLY A 191 -13.97 11.53 31.41
C GLY A 191 -13.35 11.17 30.07
N SER A 192 -12.33 10.31 30.08
CA SER A 192 -11.47 9.95 28.91
C SER A 192 -12.25 9.49 27.68
N ALA A 193 -13.33 8.71 27.83
CA ALA A 193 -14.15 8.27 26.68
C ALA A 193 -14.83 9.45 25.98
N ARG A 194 -15.34 10.43 26.73
CA ARG A 194 -15.95 11.63 26.16
C ARG A 194 -14.91 12.52 25.49
N VAL A 195 -13.73 12.67 26.11
CA VAL A 195 -12.60 13.40 25.49
C VAL A 195 -12.22 12.75 24.16
N PHE A 196 -12.13 11.42 24.12
CA PHE A 196 -11.85 10.70 22.87
C PHE A 196 -12.91 10.99 21.80
N LEU A 197 -14.20 10.82 22.12
CA LEU A 197 -15.28 10.96 21.15
C LEU A 197 -15.49 12.39 20.66
N TYR A 198 -15.34 13.39 21.53
CA TYR A 198 -15.68 14.79 21.21
C TYR A 198 -14.48 15.67 20.86
N ALA A 199 -13.27 15.27 21.25
CA ALA A 199 -12.07 16.03 20.94
C ALA A 199 -11.12 15.27 20.00
N THR A 200 -10.69 14.05 20.34
CA THR A 200 -9.64 13.36 19.58
C THR A 200 -10.18 12.80 18.26
N LEU A 201 -11.26 12.02 18.32
CA LEU A 201 -11.81 11.34 17.14
C LEU A 201 -12.21 12.30 16.01
N PRO A 202 -12.92 13.42 16.24
CA PRO A 202 -13.28 14.34 15.15
C PRO A 202 -12.07 14.96 14.46
N GLN A 203 -10.97 15.19 15.18
CA GLN A 203 -9.74 15.76 14.61
C GLN A 203 -9.01 14.78 13.70
N VAL A 204 -9.02 13.49 14.03
CA VAL A 204 -8.29 12.47 13.27
C VAL A 204 -9.15 11.77 12.21
N LEU A 205 -10.48 11.86 12.31
CA LEU A 205 -11.42 11.16 11.43
C LEU A 205 -11.16 11.38 9.94
N PRO A 206 -10.89 12.61 9.44
CA PRO A 206 -10.56 12.82 8.04
C PRO A 206 -9.32 12.02 7.60
N GLN A 207 -8.32 11.93 8.47
CA GLN A 207 -7.10 11.16 8.23
C GLN A 207 -7.36 9.65 8.22
N LEU A 208 -8.19 9.15 9.14
CA LEU A 208 -8.58 7.73 9.17
C LEU A 208 -9.33 7.33 7.90
N ILE A 209 -10.26 8.17 7.43
CA ILE A 209 -10.99 7.97 6.18
C ILE A 209 -10.01 7.96 5.00
N SER A 210 -9.08 8.91 4.95
CA SER A 210 -8.09 9.00 3.88
C SER A 210 -7.22 7.75 3.79
N TYR A 211 -6.74 7.22 4.92
CA TYR A 211 -6.00 5.97 4.97
C TYR A 211 -6.84 4.77 4.55
N THR A 212 -8.09 4.71 4.96
CA THR A 212 -9.01 3.63 4.58
C THR A 212 -9.24 3.60 3.07
N LEU A 213 -9.51 4.77 2.46
CA LEU A 213 -9.68 4.90 1.01
C LEU A 213 -8.40 4.50 0.25
N TYR A 214 -7.25 4.96 0.71
CA TYR A 214 -5.97 4.58 0.11
C TYR A 214 -5.72 3.06 0.21
N ARG A 215 -6.07 2.43 1.33
CA ARG A 215 -5.96 0.97 1.47
C ARG A 215 -6.96 0.23 0.59
N TRP A 216 -8.15 0.77 0.40
CA TRP A 216 -9.11 0.19 -0.53
C TRP A 216 -8.59 0.16 -1.97
N GLU A 217 -8.00 1.25 -2.46
CA GLU A 217 -7.32 1.29 -3.77
C GLU A 217 -6.24 0.19 -3.90
N ASN A 218 -5.40 0.04 -2.87
CA ASN A 218 -4.38 -1.00 -2.87
C ASN A 218 -4.99 -2.42 -2.80
N ASN A 219 -6.04 -2.60 -2.02
CA ASN A 219 -6.70 -3.89 -1.85
C ASN A 219 -7.40 -4.38 -3.13
N ILE A 220 -7.80 -3.49 -4.04
CA ILE A 220 -8.30 -3.90 -5.36
C ILE A 220 -7.20 -4.56 -6.18
N ARG A 221 -6.02 -3.99 -6.19
CA ARG A 221 -4.86 -4.58 -6.88
C ARG A 221 -4.45 -5.90 -6.23
N ALA A 222 -4.43 -5.93 -4.90
CA ALA A 222 -4.14 -7.14 -4.14
C ALA A 222 -5.20 -8.23 -4.39
N ALA A 223 -6.50 -7.91 -4.42
CA ALA A 223 -7.58 -8.85 -4.72
C ALA A 223 -7.40 -9.49 -6.11
N ALA A 224 -6.96 -8.72 -7.10
CA ALA A 224 -6.64 -9.24 -8.42
C ALA A 224 -5.49 -10.28 -8.38
N VAL A 225 -4.44 -10.01 -7.59
CA VAL A 225 -3.32 -10.95 -7.40
C VAL A 225 -3.77 -12.17 -6.60
N LEU A 226 -4.56 -12.01 -5.55
CA LEU A 226 -5.10 -13.13 -4.75
C LEU A 226 -5.99 -14.06 -5.57
N GLY A 227 -6.68 -13.52 -6.58
CA GLY A 227 -7.46 -14.31 -7.52
C GLY A 227 -6.63 -15.34 -8.28
N VAL A 228 -5.36 -15.04 -8.60
CA VAL A 228 -4.44 -15.97 -9.28
C VAL A 228 -4.20 -17.25 -8.46
N VAL A 229 -4.23 -17.16 -7.14
CA VAL A 229 -4.08 -18.32 -6.23
C VAL A 229 -5.41 -18.96 -5.85
N GLY A 230 -6.53 -18.53 -6.47
CA GLY A 230 -7.84 -19.16 -6.27
C GLY A 230 -8.81 -18.41 -5.37
N ALA A 231 -8.53 -17.15 -5.06
CA ALA A 231 -9.43 -16.31 -4.26
C ALA A 231 -10.64 -15.75 -5.05
N GLY A 232 -10.82 -16.11 -6.32
CA GLY A 232 -11.95 -15.65 -7.13
C GLY A 232 -11.66 -14.37 -7.94
N GLY A 233 -12.73 -13.79 -8.48
CA GLY A 233 -12.69 -12.51 -9.19
C GLY A 233 -11.94 -12.51 -10.54
N LEU A 234 -11.55 -11.32 -10.98
CA LEU A 234 -10.80 -11.13 -12.24
C LEU A 234 -9.46 -11.86 -12.25
N GLY A 235 -8.78 -11.96 -11.10
CA GLY A 235 -7.49 -12.64 -11.03
C GLY A 235 -7.59 -14.13 -11.33
N GLN A 236 -8.65 -14.80 -10.88
CA GLN A 236 -8.88 -16.21 -11.18
C GLN A 236 -9.19 -16.42 -12.67
N LEU A 237 -10.02 -15.54 -13.27
CA LEU A 237 -10.27 -15.57 -14.70
C LEU A 237 -8.97 -15.35 -15.49
N LEU A 238 -8.13 -14.42 -15.04
CA LEU A 238 -6.83 -14.13 -15.65
C LEU A 238 -5.92 -15.37 -15.63
N ALA A 239 -5.72 -15.97 -14.45
CA ALA A 239 -4.87 -17.14 -14.28
C ALA A 239 -5.35 -18.32 -15.14
N PHE A 240 -6.66 -18.56 -15.19
CA PHE A 240 -7.26 -19.63 -15.98
C PHE A 240 -7.02 -19.44 -17.48
N HIS A 241 -7.35 -18.26 -18.04
CA HIS A 241 -7.23 -18.02 -19.47
C HIS A 241 -5.78 -17.85 -19.93
N MET A 242 -4.92 -17.26 -19.10
CA MET A 242 -3.48 -17.16 -19.34
C MET A 242 -2.82 -18.54 -19.33
N GLY A 243 -3.19 -19.40 -18.39
CA GLY A 243 -2.69 -20.79 -18.33
C GLY A 243 -3.10 -21.66 -19.52
N LEU A 244 -4.20 -21.31 -20.20
CA LEU A 244 -4.67 -21.96 -21.42
C LEU A 244 -4.20 -21.25 -22.71
N PHE A 245 -3.35 -20.22 -22.59
CA PHE A 245 -2.87 -19.39 -23.71
C PHE A 245 -4.00 -18.74 -24.54
N HIS A 246 -5.16 -18.46 -23.94
CA HIS A 246 -6.26 -17.73 -24.55
C HIS A 246 -6.00 -16.22 -24.48
N MET A 247 -5.04 -15.71 -25.27
CA MET A 247 -4.50 -14.35 -25.14
C MET A 247 -5.53 -13.26 -25.43
N GLY A 248 -6.44 -13.44 -26.38
CA GLY A 248 -7.54 -12.48 -26.62
C GLY A 248 -8.48 -12.32 -25.41
N LYS A 249 -8.81 -13.41 -24.71
CA LYS A 249 -9.58 -13.35 -23.44
C LYS A 249 -8.78 -12.72 -22.31
N THR A 250 -7.51 -13.07 -22.21
CA THR A 250 -6.57 -12.47 -21.26
C THR A 250 -6.49 -10.96 -21.44
N ALA A 251 -6.44 -10.46 -22.69
CA ALA A 251 -6.46 -9.04 -23.01
C ALA A 251 -7.71 -8.34 -22.46
N THR A 252 -8.89 -8.92 -22.68
CA THR A 252 -10.16 -8.37 -22.18
C THR A 252 -10.18 -8.27 -20.66
N ILE A 253 -9.68 -9.31 -19.95
CA ILE A 253 -9.59 -9.29 -18.49
C ILE A 253 -8.62 -8.21 -18.00
N LEU A 254 -7.45 -8.07 -18.64
CA LEU A 254 -6.48 -7.03 -18.30
C LEU A 254 -7.05 -5.62 -18.49
N VAL A 255 -7.78 -5.39 -19.60
CA VAL A 255 -8.48 -4.12 -19.82
C VAL A 255 -9.51 -3.87 -18.72
N ALA A 256 -10.31 -4.88 -18.34
CA ALA A 256 -11.28 -4.76 -17.25
C ALA A 256 -10.60 -4.44 -15.91
N MET A 257 -9.45 -5.05 -15.60
CA MET A 257 -8.66 -4.72 -14.40
C MET A 257 -8.18 -3.27 -14.42
N LEU A 258 -7.65 -2.79 -15.54
CA LEU A 258 -7.19 -1.41 -15.68
C LEU A 258 -8.33 -0.42 -15.48
N VAL A 259 -9.49 -0.70 -16.10
CA VAL A 259 -10.69 0.14 -15.95
C VAL A 259 -11.19 0.15 -14.51
N LEU A 260 -11.23 -1.02 -13.85
CA LEU A 260 -11.64 -1.14 -12.45
C LEU A 260 -10.73 -0.31 -11.53
N VAL A 261 -9.40 -0.46 -11.68
CA VAL A 261 -8.43 0.30 -10.87
C VAL A 261 -8.59 1.81 -11.12
N ALA A 262 -8.66 2.25 -12.38
CA ALA A 262 -8.82 3.66 -12.72
C ALA A 262 -10.14 4.25 -12.16
N ALA A 263 -11.24 3.49 -12.23
CA ALA A 263 -12.54 3.91 -11.69
C ALA A 263 -12.49 4.09 -10.17
N VAL A 264 -11.85 3.15 -9.45
CA VAL A 264 -11.74 3.22 -8.00
C VAL A 264 -10.77 4.31 -7.55
N ASP A 265 -9.63 4.48 -8.24
CA ASP A 265 -8.69 5.56 -7.97
C ASP A 265 -9.38 6.94 -8.15
N ALA A 266 -10.19 7.10 -9.20
CA ALA A 266 -10.96 8.32 -9.43
C ALA A 266 -12.03 8.57 -8.33
N LEU A 267 -12.76 7.51 -7.94
CA LEU A 267 -13.78 7.59 -6.88
C LEU A 267 -13.16 7.95 -5.53
N SER A 268 -12.07 7.31 -5.16
CA SER A 268 -11.34 7.57 -3.92
C SER A 268 -10.75 8.98 -3.89
N TYR A 269 -10.23 9.45 -5.01
CA TYR A 269 -9.73 10.81 -5.14
C TYR A 269 -10.85 11.85 -4.93
N GLY A 270 -12.02 11.62 -5.53
CA GLY A 270 -13.22 12.45 -5.32
C GLY A 270 -13.64 12.47 -3.85
N ALA A 271 -13.73 11.31 -3.21
CA ALA A 271 -14.12 11.18 -1.81
C ALA A 271 -13.14 11.90 -0.87
N ARG A 272 -11.83 11.76 -1.09
CA ARG A 272 -10.81 12.47 -0.30
C ARG A 272 -10.93 14.00 -0.42
N ARG A 273 -11.21 14.52 -1.61
CA ARG A 273 -11.41 15.98 -1.80
C ARG A 273 -12.57 16.54 -0.99
N VAL A 274 -13.62 15.74 -0.79
CA VAL A 274 -14.80 16.17 0.01
C VAL A 274 -14.49 16.12 1.51
N THR A 275 -13.70 15.14 1.96
CA THR A 275 -13.41 14.94 3.41
C THR A 275 -12.28 15.82 3.93
N THR A 276 -11.44 16.41 3.06
CA THR A 276 -10.31 17.28 3.46
C THR A 276 -10.60 18.78 3.28
N ARG A 277 -11.78 19.16 2.83
CA ARG A 277 -12.31 20.52 2.85
C ARG A 277 -13.05 20.79 4.13
#